data_e16512038e532a696f77ef668fe35a7c
#
_entry.id   e16512038e532a696f77ef668fe35a7c
#
_cell.length_a   1.000
_cell.length_b   1.000
_cell.length_c   1.000
_cell.angle_alpha   90.00
_cell.angle_beta   90.00
_cell.angle_gamma   90.00
#
_symmetry.space_group_name_H-M   'P 1'
#
loop_
_entity.id
_entity.type
_entity.pdbx_description
1 polymer ?
#
loop_
_entity_poly.entity_id
_entity_poly.type
_entity_poly.pdbx_seq_one_letter_code
_entity_poly.pdbx_strand_id
1 'polypeptide(L)'
;MRLAILPLLLVSAVVQAAPLTLGVVLDQNESITDFNTTKRYRAFTSEVERALGQPVRLQYYTRGFSAIKHAKDGTLDMVFGPAQVVANVSKFKFEPILKSNATIAAAFVSGPDYKGTLGAKSHARLGVPDYESLMGSMARSEINSRGLAKSDFAEIKFHRMAEAPLYGLKLGRYDLAVASAEEAKTWTAANGGRIVFTGASVPLRALTVQSESVSAGAQQKLAATLQKSNSLNLALSTATRADFKSVASMLNTTPTSLPGAKIISAAEAQALIAKGTPVYDVRVKEEYETAHVPGAISVPYNEGSAKEVGFDPADDQFALNRLPKDKNAPFMMYCDGTICWKSYKSAAMAIQAGWKNVYWFRGGFPEWKEAGLTVESKKD
;
A
#
# COMPACT_ATOMS: atom_id res chain seq x y z
N MET A 1 56.89 -17.65 -55.19
CA MET A 1 56.41 -17.68 -53.79
C MET A 1 55.13 -16.80 -53.73
N ARG A 2 53.96 -17.43 -53.72
CA ARG A 2 52.68 -16.72 -53.60
C ARG A 2 52.22 -16.77 -52.17
N LEU A 3 52.19 -15.64 -51.46
CA LEU A 3 51.60 -15.52 -50.13
C LEU A 3 50.08 -15.63 -50.26
N ALA A 4 49.52 -16.64 -49.61
CA ALA A 4 48.09 -16.77 -49.45
C ALA A 4 47.67 -15.91 -48.22
N ILE A 5 46.88 -14.87 -48.45
CA ILE A 5 46.23 -14.06 -47.40
C ILE A 5 44.99 -14.81 -46.94
N LEU A 6 45.03 -15.36 -45.70
CA LEU A 6 43.84 -15.96 -45.06
C LEU A 6 42.95 -14.85 -44.54
N PRO A 7 41.64 -14.83 -44.85
CA PRO A 7 40.73 -13.84 -44.31
C PRO A 7 40.48 -14.17 -42.81
N LEU A 8 40.78 -13.20 -41.95
CA LEU A 8 40.43 -13.23 -40.53
C LEU A 8 38.93 -13.06 -40.40
N LEU A 9 38.20 -14.15 -40.14
CA LEU A 9 36.78 -14.10 -39.78
C LEU A 9 36.66 -13.51 -38.36
N LEU A 10 36.31 -12.23 -38.26
CA LEU A 10 35.88 -11.60 -37.03
C LEU A 10 34.53 -12.22 -36.65
N VAL A 11 34.56 -13.22 -35.76
CA VAL A 11 33.37 -13.68 -35.05
C VAL A 11 33.04 -12.62 -34.03
N SER A 12 32.13 -11.72 -34.36
CA SER A 12 31.53 -10.81 -33.37
C SER A 12 30.71 -11.66 -32.40
N ALA A 13 31.27 -11.86 -31.21
CA ALA A 13 30.49 -12.42 -30.10
C ALA A 13 29.34 -11.47 -29.81
N VAL A 14 28.14 -11.87 -30.15
CA VAL A 14 26.91 -11.19 -29.72
C VAL A 14 26.84 -11.37 -28.22
N VAL A 15 27.25 -10.34 -27.49
CA VAL A 15 27.02 -10.30 -26.03
C VAL A 15 25.51 -10.26 -25.84
N GLN A 16 24.93 -11.40 -25.54
CA GLN A 16 23.52 -11.51 -25.24
C GLN A 16 23.27 -10.77 -23.92
N ALA A 17 22.40 -9.75 -23.96
CA ALA A 17 22.04 -9.02 -22.75
C ALA A 17 21.47 -9.99 -21.71
N ALA A 18 21.80 -9.76 -20.44
CA ALA A 18 21.25 -10.57 -19.35
C ALA A 18 19.70 -10.50 -19.36
N PRO A 19 19.03 -11.63 -19.11
CA PRO A 19 17.57 -11.66 -19.13
C PRO A 19 16.99 -10.74 -18.05
N LEU A 20 15.99 -9.93 -18.41
CA LEU A 20 15.20 -9.20 -17.43
C LEU A 20 14.29 -10.16 -16.67
N THR A 21 13.92 -9.80 -15.44
CA THR A 21 13.03 -10.61 -14.60
C THR A 21 11.68 -9.94 -14.41
N LEU A 22 10.62 -10.61 -14.88
CA LEU A 22 9.23 -10.22 -14.68
C LEU A 22 8.61 -11.01 -13.52
N GLY A 23 8.32 -10.35 -12.42
CA GLY A 23 7.51 -10.89 -11.33
C GLY A 23 6.03 -10.77 -11.65
N VAL A 24 5.31 -11.89 -11.65
CA VAL A 24 3.85 -11.91 -11.77
C VAL A 24 3.25 -12.30 -10.43
N VAL A 25 2.48 -11.41 -9.82
CA VAL A 25 1.73 -11.69 -8.59
C VAL A 25 0.35 -12.22 -8.98
N LEU A 26 0.10 -13.46 -8.62
CA LEU A 26 -1.17 -14.14 -8.89
C LEU A 26 -2.29 -13.55 -8.02
N ASP A 27 -3.50 -13.57 -8.55
CA ASP A 27 -4.71 -13.28 -7.77
C ASP A 27 -5.11 -14.48 -6.91
N GLN A 28 -6.02 -14.28 -5.94
CA GLN A 28 -6.48 -15.35 -5.03
C GLN A 28 -7.06 -16.57 -5.77
N ASN A 29 -7.70 -16.33 -6.92
CA ASN A 29 -8.32 -17.36 -7.75
C ASN A 29 -7.41 -17.91 -8.86
N GLU A 30 -6.13 -17.52 -8.88
CA GLU A 30 -5.14 -17.98 -9.85
C GLU A 30 -4.17 -18.98 -9.22
N SER A 31 -3.79 -20.01 -9.98
CA SER A 31 -2.80 -21.02 -9.54
C SER A 31 -1.76 -21.29 -10.63
N ILE A 32 -0.52 -21.51 -10.21
CA ILE A 32 0.56 -21.96 -11.10
C ILE A 32 0.34 -23.39 -11.61
N THR A 33 -0.51 -24.15 -10.96
CA THR A 33 -0.91 -25.50 -11.41
C THR A 33 -2.04 -25.49 -12.44
N ASP A 34 -2.72 -24.33 -12.63
CA ASP A 34 -3.71 -24.16 -13.67
C ASP A 34 -3.02 -23.87 -15.01
N PHE A 35 -3.33 -24.74 -15.99
CA PHE A 35 -2.79 -24.64 -17.34
C PHE A 35 -3.13 -23.31 -18.03
N ASN A 36 -4.37 -22.83 -17.88
CA ASN A 36 -4.81 -21.60 -18.52
C ASN A 36 -4.09 -20.37 -17.93
N THR A 37 -3.89 -20.34 -16.62
CA THR A 37 -3.12 -19.30 -15.92
C THR A 37 -1.68 -19.28 -16.43
N THR A 38 -0.99 -20.42 -16.45
CA THR A 38 0.41 -20.48 -16.91
C THR A 38 0.55 -20.18 -18.40
N LYS A 39 -0.36 -20.66 -19.25
CA LYS A 39 -0.38 -20.36 -20.69
C LYS A 39 -0.54 -18.85 -20.94
N ARG A 40 -1.47 -18.20 -20.25
CA ARG A 40 -1.74 -16.77 -20.35
C ARG A 40 -0.51 -15.92 -20.00
N TYR A 41 0.13 -16.19 -18.86
CA TYR A 41 1.29 -15.43 -18.44
C TYR A 41 2.55 -15.71 -19.27
N ARG A 42 2.71 -16.91 -19.83
CA ARG A 42 3.76 -17.19 -20.80
C ARG A 42 3.55 -16.39 -22.09
N ALA A 43 2.32 -16.33 -22.62
CA ALA A 43 1.99 -15.52 -23.78
C ALA A 43 2.29 -14.04 -23.53
N PHE A 44 1.87 -13.52 -22.37
CA PHE A 44 2.18 -12.17 -21.94
C PHE A 44 3.69 -11.90 -21.86
N THR A 45 4.47 -12.81 -21.26
CA THR A 45 5.93 -12.69 -21.17
C THR A 45 6.57 -12.66 -22.55
N SER A 46 6.13 -13.51 -23.48
CA SER A 46 6.65 -13.50 -24.86
C SER A 46 6.36 -12.19 -25.62
N GLU A 47 5.26 -11.52 -25.30
CA GLU A 47 4.97 -10.19 -25.84
C GLU A 47 5.88 -9.12 -25.22
N VAL A 48 6.18 -9.21 -23.92
CA VAL A 48 7.15 -8.34 -23.24
C VAL A 48 8.54 -8.52 -23.87
N GLU A 49 9.01 -9.75 -24.07
CA GLU A 49 10.28 -10.07 -24.74
C GLU A 49 10.36 -9.44 -26.12
N ARG A 50 9.31 -9.63 -26.92
CA ARG A 50 9.25 -9.07 -28.29
C ARG A 50 9.28 -7.53 -28.27
N ALA A 51 8.58 -6.91 -27.33
CA ALA A 51 8.55 -5.45 -27.19
C ALA A 51 9.91 -4.89 -26.80
N LEU A 52 10.61 -5.56 -25.88
CA LEU A 52 11.90 -5.11 -25.33
C LEU A 52 13.09 -5.57 -26.19
N GLY A 53 12.93 -6.61 -27.01
CA GLY A 53 14.00 -7.18 -27.86
C GLY A 53 15.06 -7.95 -27.08
N GLN A 54 14.74 -8.43 -25.88
CA GLN A 54 15.64 -9.21 -25.02
C GLN A 54 14.89 -10.26 -24.22
N PRO A 55 15.55 -11.35 -23.76
CA PRO A 55 14.92 -12.42 -23.00
C PRO A 55 14.34 -11.90 -21.66
N VAL A 56 13.20 -12.49 -21.23
CA VAL A 56 12.54 -12.17 -19.99
C VAL A 56 12.28 -13.45 -19.19
N ARG A 57 12.83 -13.52 -17.99
CA ARG A 57 12.57 -14.61 -17.06
C ARG A 57 11.29 -14.33 -16.27
N LEU A 58 10.31 -15.21 -16.39
CA LEU A 58 9.06 -15.14 -15.66
C LEU A 58 9.19 -15.77 -14.28
N GLN A 59 8.76 -15.04 -13.24
CA GLN A 59 8.71 -15.52 -11.86
C GLN A 59 7.33 -15.29 -11.26
N TYR A 60 6.71 -16.35 -10.73
CA TYR A 60 5.39 -16.29 -10.10
C TYR A 60 5.48 -16.04 -8.60
N TYR A 61 4.52 -15.26 -8.10
CA TYR A 61 4.33 -15.00 -6.69
C TYR A 61 2.88 -15.25 -6.31
N THR A 62 2.66 -16.09 -5.32
CA THR A 62 1.35 -16.30 -4.69
C THR A 62 1.09 -15.31 -3.55
N ARG A 63 2.12 -14.57 -3.14
CA ARG A 63 2.07 -13.55 -2.08
C ARG A 63 2.68 -12.24 -2.56
N GLY A 64 1.90 -11.16 -2.43
CA GLY A 64 2.33 -9.82 -2.83
C GLY A 64 3.57 -9.34 -2.06
N PHE A 65 3.66 -9.65 -0.78
CA PHE A 65 4.79 -9.27 0.07
C PHE A 65 6.13 -9.84 -0.44
N SER A 66 6.14 -11.08 -0.95
CA SER A 66 7.35 -11.68 -1.52
C SER A 66 7.83 -10.96 -2.77
N ALA A 67 6.91 -10.55 -3.65
CA ALA A 67 7.25 -9.77 -4.84
C ALA A 67 7.78 -8.38 -4.46
N ILE A 68 7.18 -7.71 -3.47
CA ILE A 68 7.63 -6.41 -2.95
C ILE A 68 9.05 -6.52 -2.38
N LYS A 69 9.33 -7.59 -1.60
CA LYS A 69 10.67 -7.85 -1.07
C LYS A 69 11.69 -8.01 -2.18
N HIS A 70 11.42 -8.86 -3.17
CA HIS A 70 12.34 -9.10 -4.29
C HIS A 70 12.54 -7.84 -5.16
N ALA A 71 11.51 -7.02 -5.35
CA ALA A 71 11.65 -5.72 -6.02
C ALA A 71 12.58 -4.77 -5.23
N LYS A 72 12.43 -4.71 -3.89
CA LYS A 72 13.30 -3.95 -3.00
C LYS A 72 14.75 -4.43 -3.07
N ASP A 73 14.96 -5.75 -3.11
CA ASP A 73 16.26 -6.38 -3.16
C ASP A 73 16.93 -6.32 -4.56
N GLY A 74 16.27 -5.65 -5.54
CA GLY A 74 16.80 -5.44 -6.91
C GLY A 74 16.85 -6.72 -7.76
N THR A 75 16.06 -7.75 -7.42
CA THR A 75 16.03 -9.03 -8.16
C THR A 75 14.91 -9.10 -9.22
N LEU A 76 14.09 -8.06 -9.30
CA LEU A 76 13.03 -7.89 -10.30
C LEU A 76 13.26 -6.62 -11.10
N ASP A 77 13.02 -6.68 -12.42
CA ASP A 77 13.04 -5.54 -13.32
C ASP A 77 11.64 -5.05 -13.65
N MET A 78 10.65 -5.93 -13.57
CA MET A 78 9.24 -5.64 -13.83
C MET A 78 8.37 -6.39 -12.84
N VAL A 79 7.22 -5.79 -12.48
CA VAL A 79 6.18 -6.44 -11.66
C VAL A 79 4.81 -6.21 -12.30
N PHE A 80 4.11 -7.30 -12.60
CA PHE A 80 2.70 -7.30 -12.96
C PHE A 80 1.88 -7.91 -11.82
N GLY A 81 0.91 -7.17 -11.31
CA GLY A 81 0.15 -7.64 -10.17
C GLY A 81 -0.99 -6.72 -9.76
N PRO A 82 -1.66 -7.04 -8.66
CA PRO A 82 -2.70 -6.21 -8.08
C PRO A 82 -2.19 -4.82 -7.71
N ALA A 83 -3.08 -3.83 -7.79
CA ALA A 83 -2.73 -2.41 -7.63
C ALA A 83 -1.97 -2.09 -6.32
N GLN A 84 -2.28 -2.77 -5.20
CA GLN A 84 -1.58 -2.54 -3.93
C GLN A 84 -0.11 -3.01 -3.98
N VAL A 85 0.21 -4.05 -4.73
CA VAL A 85 1.59 -4.49 -4.92
C VAL A 85 2.36 -3.45 -5.72
N VAL A 86 1.78 -3.00 -6.85
CA VAL A 86 2.36 -1.98 -7.73
C VAL A 86 2.60 -0.67 -6.97
N ALA A 87 1.64 -0.21 -6.18
CA ALA A 87 1.78 0.99 -5.34
C ALA A 87 2.94 0.87 -4.33
N ASN A 88 3.19 -0.35 -3.79
CA ASN A 88 4.29 -0.58 -2.87
C ASN A 88 5.65 -0.63 -3.56
N VAL A 89 5.78 -1.35 -4.68
CA VAL A 89 7.06 -1.44 -5.39
C VAL A 89 7.47 -0.11 -6.02
N SER A 90 6.52 0.80 -6.31
CA SER A 90 6.82 2.16 -6.79
C SER A 90 7.68 3.01 -5.82
N LYS A 91 7.85 2.56 -4.58
CA LYS A 91 8.80 3.16 -3.61
C LYS A 91 10.27 2.83 -3.92
N PHE A 92 10.55 1.86 -4.78
CA PHE A 92 11.89 1.32 -5.08
C PHE A 92 12.31 1.59 -6.53
N LYS A 93 12.06 2.81 -7.05
CA LYS A 93 12.38 3.25 -8.42
C LYS A 93 11.61 2.47 -9.51
N PHE A 94 10.48 1.87 -9.18
CA PHE A 94 9.58 1.31 -10.16
C PHE A 94 8.55 2.34 -10.62
N GLU A 95 8.34 2.42 -11.93
CA GLU A 95 7.35 3.30 -12.53
C GLU A 95 6.19 2.48 -13.09
N PRO A 96 4.94 2.76 -12.69
CA PRO A 96 3.78 2.14 -13.31
C PRO A 96 3.63 2.67 -14.73
N ILE A 97 3.57 1.76 -15.70
CA ILE A 97 3.45 2.10 -17.13
C ILE A 97 2.11 1.70 -17.72
N LEU A 98 1.45 0.69 -17.14
CA LEU A 98 0.14 0.21 -17.57
C LEU A 98 -0.74 -0.13 -16.37
N LYS A 99 -2.04 0.13 -16.52
CA LYS A 99 -3.09 -0.33 -15.59
C LYS A 99 -4.22 -0.99 -16.36
N SER A 100 -4.95 -1.89 -15.71
CA SER A 100 -6.20 -2.41 -16.26
C SER A 100 -7.27 -1.31 -16.33
N ASN A 101 -8.09 -1.36 -17.38
CA ASN A 101 -9.30 -0.52 -17.45
C ASN A 101 -10.38 -1.03 -16.48
N ALA A 102 -10.35 -2.32 -16.16
CA ALA A 102 -11.17 -2.89 -15.11
C ALA A 102 -10.74 -2.33 -13.75
N THR A 103 -11.72 -1.90 -12.98
CA THR A 103 -11.56 -1.40 -11.61
C THR A 103 -12.32 -2.27 -10.63
N ILE A 104 -11.94 -2.20 -9.36
CA ILE A 104 -12.57 -2.93 -8.28
C ILE A 104 -12.77 -2.02 -7.06
N ALA A 105 -13.91 -2.17 -6.37
CA ALA A 105 -14.19 -1.51 -5.11
C ALA A 105 -14.58 -2.56 -4.06
N ALA A 106 -14.12 -2.39 -2.83
CA ALA A 106 -14.55 -3.24 -1.72
C ALA A 106 -15.93 -2.79 -1.23
N ALA A 107 -16.83 -3.75 -1.01
CA ALA A 107 -18.11 -3.53 -0.37
C ALA A 107 -18.22 -4.37 0.91
N PHE A 108 -18.77 -3.77 1.95
CA PHE A 108 -19.18 -4.47 3.17
C PHE A 108 -20.65 -4.82 3.06
N VAL A 109 -20.95 -6.09 3.17
CA VAL A 109 -22.28 -6.67 2.99
C VAL A 109 -22.77 -7.22 4.31
N SER A 110 -24.03 -6.95 4.69
CA SER A 110 -24.68 -7.58 5.83
C SER A 110 -25.60 -8.70 5.39
N GLY A 111 -25.74 -9.72 6.25
CA GLY A 111 -26.83 -10.67 6.15
C GLY A 111 -28.22 -10.01 6.35
N PRO A 112 -29.32 -10.68 5.99
CA PRO A 112 -30.67 -10.11 6.07
C PRO A 112 -31.09 -9.75 7.50
N ASP A 113 -30.62 -10.50 8.49
CA ASP A 113 -30.99 -10.32 9.90
C ASP A 113 -30.14 -9.30 10.64
N TYR A 114 -28.96 -8.95 10.11
CA TYR A 114 -28.08 -7.98 10.75
C TYR A 114 -28.48 -6.54 10.39
N LYS A 115 -28.94 -5.79 11.40
CA LYS A 115 -29.39 -4.40 11.25
C LYS A 115 -28.30 -3.36 11.62
N GLY A 116 -27.16 -3.83 12.16
CA GLY A 116 -26.03 -2.98 12.55
C GLY A 116 -25.31 -2.33 11.37
N THR A 117 -24.36 -1.48 11.68
CA THR A 117 -23.51 -0.77 10.72
C THR A 117 -22.04 -1.16 10.88
N LEU A 118 -21.19 -0.74 9.96
CA LEU A 118 -19.74 -0.77 10.14
C LEU A 118 -19.35 0.41 11.04
N GLY A 119 -19.26 0.20 12.35
CA GLY A 119 -18.99 1.25 13.32
C GLY A 119 -18.42 0.74 14.63
N ALA A 120 -18.03 1.68 15.52
CA ALA A 120 -17.49 1.37 16.83
C ALA A 120 -18.49 0.54 17.65
N LYS A 121 -17.95 -0.44 18.42
CA LYS A 121 -18.74 -1.35 19.26
C LYS A 121 -19.84 -2.11 18.51
N SER A 122 -19.61 -2.37 17.21
CA SER A 122 -20.57 -3.13 16.40
C SER A 122 -20.72 -4.57 16.89
N HIS A 123 -19.67 -5.10 17.55
CA HIS A 123 -19.54 -6.52 17.95
C HIS A 123 -19.92 -7.51 16.84
N ALA A 124 -19.83 -7.05 15.58
CA ALA A 124 -20.11 -7.89 14.41
C ALA A 124 -19.00 -8.91 14.20
N ARG A 125 -19.35 -10.09 13.71
CA ARG A 125 -18.41 -11.06 13.15
C ARG A 125 -18.20 -10.70 11.68
N LEU A 126 -16.96 -10.38 11.30
CA LEU A 126 -16.60 -9.90 9.96
C LEU A 126 -15.74 -10.92 9.20
N GLY A 127 -16.25 -11.41 8.08
CA GLY A 127 -15.47 -12.18 7.11
C GLY A 127 -14.79 -11.27 6.08
N VAL A 128 -13.50 -11.46 5.84
CA VAL A 128 -12.69 -10.63 4.92
C VAL A 128 -11.89 -11.56 3.99
N PRO A 129 -11.70 -11.23 2.70
CA PRO A 129 -10.76 -11.93 1.84
C PRO A 129 -9.33 -11.89 2.39
N ASP A 130 -8.40 -12.61 1.75
CA ASP A 130 -7.02 -12.74 2.23
C ASP A 130 -6.39 -11.41 2.64
N TYR A 131 -5.64 -11.43 3.74
CA TYR A 131 -5.01 -10.26 4.33
C TYR A 131 -4.13 -9.49 3.35
N GLU A 132 -3.38 -10.18 2.48
CA GLU A 132 -2.49 -9.57 1.49
C GLU A 132 -3.18 -9.23 0.17
N SER A 133 -4.44 -9.66 -0.03
CA SER A 133 -5.19 -9.34 -1.24
C SER A 133 -5.53 -7.85 -1.34
N LEU A 134 -5.88 -7.41 -2.55
CA LEU A 134 -6.36 -6.04 -2.76
C LEU A 134 -7.62 -5.77 -1.92
N MET A 135 -8.56 -6.70 -1.91
CA MET A 135 -9.79 -6.60 -1.14
C MET A 135 -9.55 -6.56 0.38
N GLY A 136 -8.66 -7.43 0.88
CA GLY A 136 -8.25 -7.40 2.30
C GLY A 136 -7.54 -6.11 2.68
N SER A 137 -6.73 -5.56 1.79
CA SER A 137 -6.06 -4.27 1.99
C SER A 137 -7.06 -3.11 2.03
N MET A 138 -8.04 -3.10 1.11
CA MET A 138 -9.11 -2.09 1.08
C MET A 138 -9.99 -2.17 2.33
N ALA A 139 -10.34 -3.37 2.77
CA ALA A 139 -11.14 -3.57 3.99
C ALA A 139 -10.41 -3.06 5.24
N ARG A 140 -9.14 -3.39 5.40
CA ARG A 140 -8.32 -2.89 6.53
C ARG A 140 -8.17 -1.38 6.50
N SER A 141 -7.96 -0.80 5.31
CA SER A 141 -7.90 0.65 5.13
C SER A 141 -9.18 1.32 5.60
N GLU A 142 -10.33 0.78 5.22
CA GLU A 142 -11.63 1.32 5.62
C GLU A 142 -11.86 1.22 7.14
N ILE A 143 -11.54 0.07 7.74
CA ILE A 143 -11.61 -0.13 9.20
C ILE A 143 -10.72 0.91 9.91
N ASN A 144 -9.46 1.03 9.48
CA ASN A 144 -8.51 1.97 10.08
C ASN A 144 -8.93 3.43 9.88
N SER A 145 -9.38 3.82 8.68
CA SER A 145 -9.78 5.21 8.40
C SER A 145 -10.95 5.68 9.27
N ARG A 146 -11.82 4.76 9.66
CA ARG A 146 -12.93 5.01 10.59
C ARG A 146 -12.52 5.00 12.06
N GLY A 147 -11.25 4.74 12.37
CA GLY A 147 -10.77 4.63 13.74
C GLY A 147 -11.29 3.39 14.48
N LEU A 148 -11.65 2.35 13.72
CA LEU A 148 -12.14 1.09 14.28
C LEU A 148 -10.97 0.20 14.66
N ALA A 149 -11.03 -0.40 15.85
CA ALA A 149 -10.10 -1.39 16.36
C ALA A 149 -10.68 -2.81 16.20
N LYS A 150 -9.81 -3.80 16.27
CA LYS A 150 -10.25 -5.21 16.30
C LYS A 150 -11.25 -5.47 17.43
N SER A 151 -11.11 -4.79 18.58
CA SER A 151 -12.02 -4.88 19.72
C SER A 151 -13.45 -4.35 19.46
N ASP A 152 -13.67 -3.60 18.37
CA ASP A 152 -15.02 -3.18 17.97
C ASP A 152 -15.81 -4.29 17.31
N PHE A 153 -15.16 -5.39 16.99
CA PHE A 153 -15.73 -6.58 16.35
C PHE A 153 -15.68 -7.77 17.33
N ALA A 154 -16.65 -8.67 17.23
CA ALA A 154 -16.56 -9.95 17.93
C ALA A 154 -15.50 -10.85 17.29
N GLU A 155 -15.38 -10.80 15.96
CA GLU A 155 -14.34 -11.50 15.20
C GLU A 155 -14.05 -10.76 13.87
N ILE A 156 -12.77 -10.72 13.47
CA ILE A 156 -12.37 -10.42 12.09
C ILE A 156 -11.61 -11.64 11.56
N LYS A 157 -12.14 -12.31 10.54
CA LYS A 157 -11.55 -13.51 9.97
C LYS A 157 -11.17 -13.31 8.51
N PHE A 158 -9.87 -13.50 8.21
CA PHE A 158 -9.34 -13.46 6.85
C PHE A 158 -9.37 -14.86 6.22
N HIS A 159 -9.73 -14.91 4.93
CA HIS A 159 -9.93 -16.14 4.17
C HIS A 159 -9.08 -16.16 2.92
N ARG A 160 -8.41 -17.29 2.65
CA ARG A 160 -7.63 -17.47 1.42
C ARG A 160 -8.49 -17.47 0.15
N MET A 161 -9.71 -17.98 0.24
CA MET A 161 -10.65 -18.00 -0.89
C MET A 161 -11.49 -16.72 -0.87
N ALA A 162 -11.56 -16.04 -2.00
CA ALA A 162 -12.23 -14.73 -2.11
C ALA A 162 -13.72 -14.80 -1.80
N GLU A 163 -14.38 -15.89 -2.16
CA GLU A 163 -15.82 -16.14 -1.97
C GLU A 163 -16.19 -16.58 -0.55
N ALA A 164 -15.22 -17.05 0.25
CA ALA A 164 -15.50 -17.61 1.58
C ALA A 164 -16.19 -16.63 2.55
N PRO A 165 -15.91 -15.31 2.55
CA PRO A 165 -16.66 -14.36 3.37
C PRO A 165 -18.16 -14.34 3.08
N LEU A 166 -18.55 -14.25 1.81
CA LEU A 166 -19.96 -14.25 1.41
C LEU A 166 -20.66 -15.61 1.68
N TYR A 167 -19.92 -16.70 1.49
CA TYR A 167 -20.43 -18.02 1.84
C TYR A 167 -20.66 -18.16 3.35
N GLY A 168 -19.73 -17.67 4.16
CA GLY A 168 -19.88 -17.62 5.62
C GLY A 168 -21.04 -16.73 6.07
N LEU A 169 -21.29 -15.62 5.36
CA LEU A 169 -22.43 -14.75 5.58
C LEU A 169 -23.76 -15.49 5.33
N LYS A 170 -23.84 -16.23 4.22
CA LYS A 170 -25.01 -17.09 3.89
C LYS A 170 -25.30 -18.14 4.95
N LEU A 171 -24.25 -18.70 5.56
CA LEU A 171 -24.37 -19.70 6.63
C LEU A 171 -24.59 -19.11 8.03
N GLY A 172 -24.75 -17.78 8.17
CA GLY A 172 -24.90 -17.11 9.46
C GLY A 172 -23.64 -17.13 10.34
N ARG A 173 -22.48 -17.48 9.77
CA ARG A 173 -21.20 -17.46 10.48
C ARG A 173 -20.68 -16.04 10.70
N TYR A 174 -20.97 -15.14 9.76
CA TYR A 174 -20.65 -13.73 9.82
C TYR A 174 -21.91 -12.88 9.81
N ASP A 175 -21.81 -11.70 10.41
CA ASP A 175 -22.82 -10.65 10.38
C ASP A 175 -22.55 -9.69 9.23
N LEU A 176 -21.25 -9.49 8.93
CA LEU A 176 -20.71 -8.71 7.83
C LEU A 176 -19.70 -9.53 7.03
N ALA A 177 -19.65 -9.30 5.72
CA ALA A 177 -18.63 -9.84 4.83
C ALA A 177 -18.10 -8.77 3.90
N VAL A 178 -16.85 -8.91 3.47
CA VAL A 178 -16.25 -8.07 2.43
C VAL A 178 -16.20 -8.85 1.12
N ALA A 179 -16.63 -8.19 0.04
CA ALA A 179 -16.57 -8.71 -1.32
C ALA A 179 -16.35 -7.55 -2.30
N SER A 180 -16.17 -7.82 -3.60
CA SER A 180 -16.23 -6.77 -4.60
C SER A 180 -17.63 -6.15 -4.66
N ALA A 181 -17.73 -4.89 -5.07
CA ALA A 181 -19.02 -4.21 -5.18
C ALA A 181 -19.99 -4.93 -6.15
N GLU A 182 -19.46 -5.60 -7.18
CA GLU A 182 -20.24 -6.38 -8.13
C GLU A 182 -20.78 -7.67 -7.50
N GLU A 183 -19.90 -8.45 -6.85
CA GLU A 183 -20.29 -9.66 -6.11
C GLU A 183 -21.29 -9.33 -5.00
N ALA A 184 -21.09 -8.21 -4.29
CA ALA A 184 -21.98 -7.72 -3.25
C ALA A 184 -23.39 -7.45 -3.77
N LYS A 185 -23.52 -6.79 -4.93
CA LYS A 185 -24.81 -6.56 -5.61
C LYS A 185 -25.50 -7.86 -5.98
N THR A 186 -24.76 -8.76 -6.64
CA THR A 186 -25.29 -10.06 -7.06
C THR A 186 -25.73 -10.87 -5.84
N TRP A 187 -24.90 -10.91 -4.80
CA TRP A 187 -25.19 -11.67 -3.59
C TRP A 187 -26.43 -11.14 -2.85
N THR A 188 -26.53 -9.82 -2.65
CA THR A 188 -27.67 -9.21 -1.95
C THR A 188 -28.99 -9.39 -2.70
N ALA A 189 -28.94 -9.34 -4.03
CA ALA A 189 -30.11 -9.61 -4.87
C ALA A 189 -30.61 -11.07 -4.72
N ALA A 190 -29.69 -12.04 -4.58
CA ALA A 190 -30.04 -13.46 -4.49
C ALA A 190 -30.35 -13.95 -3.07
N ASN A 191 -29.76 -13.34 -2.02
CA ASN A 191 -29.83 -13.85 -0.64
C ASN A 191 -30.48 -12.87 0.35
N GLY A 192 -30.87 -11.66 -0.08
CA GLY A 192 -31.28 -10.59 0.80
C GLY A 192 -30.09 -9.94 1.53
N GLY A 193 -30.36 -9.13 2.53
CA GLY A 193 -29.34 -8.33 3.19
C GLY A 193 -29.13 -6.99 2.49
N ARG A 194 -28.02 -6.32 2.75
CA ARG A 194 -27.74 -5.00 2.17
C ARG A 194 -26.24 -4.72 2.06
N ILE A 195 -25.88 -3.85 1.13
CA ILE A 195 -24.57 -3.25 1.10
C ILE A 195 -24.53 -2.14 2.15
N VAL A 196 -23.70 -2.31 3.17
CA VAL A 196 -23.53 -1.38 4.29
C VAL A 196 -22.65 -0.20 3.90
N PHE A 197 -21.62 -0.47 3.10
CA PHE A 197 -20.67 0.51 2.61
C PHE A 197 -19.98 0.00 1.34
N THR A 198 -19.64 0.91 0.44
CA THR A 198 -18.78 0.65 -0.73
C THR A 198 -17.65 1.68 -0.73
N GLY A 199 -16.41 1.19 -0.79
CA GLY A 199 -15.20 2.01 -0.86
C GLY A 199 -14.95 2.60 -2.24
N ALA A 200 -13.84 3.34 -2.35
CA ALA A 200 -13.39 3.90 -3.63
C ALA A 200 -12.96 2.79 -4.60
N SER A 201 -13.19 3.04 -5.90
CA SER A 201 -12.78 2.15 -6.98
C SER A 201 -11.31 2.37 -7.33
N VAL A 202 -10.56 1.29 -7.54
CA VAL A 202 -9.14 1.32 -7.91
C VAL A 202 -8.86 0.39 -9.09
N PRO A 203 -7.77 0.59 -9.86
CA PRO A 203 -7.37 -0.36 -10.90
C PRO A 203 -7.19 -1.77 -10.32
N LEU A 204 -7.67 -2.78 -11.04
CA LEU A 204 -7.57 -4.17 -10.60
C LEU A 204 -6.12 -4.64 -10.60
N ARG A 205 -5.39 -4.40 -11.70
CA ARG A 205 -4.00 -4.84 -11.92
C ARG A 205 -3.20 -3.77 -12.66
N ALA A 206 -1.87 -3.86 -12.57
CA ALA A 206 -0.97 -2.97 -13.29
C ALA A 206 0.39 -3.62 -13.56
N LEU A 207 1.10 -3.06 -14.55
CA LEU A 207 2.50 -3.34 -14.83
C LEU A 207 3.35 -2.14 -14.41
N THR A 208 4.37 -2.43 -13.62
CA THR A 208 5.39 -1.45 -13.24
C THR A 208 6.77 -1.97 -13.65
N VAL A 209 7.67 -1.07 -14.00
CA VAL A 209 9.02 -1.37 -14.47
C VAL A 209 10.05 -0.60 -13.66
N GLN A 210 11.20 -1.21 -13.41
CA GLN A 210 12.33 -0.59 -12.75
C GLN A 210 13.02 0.36 -13.73
N SER A 211 13.10 1.65 -13.39
CA SER A 211 13.55 2.70 -14.34
C SER A 211 15.03 2.64 -14.69
N GLU A 212 15.85 1.93 -13.90
CA GLU A 212 17.26 1.72 -14.19
C GLU A 212 17.50 0.53 -15.15
N SER A 213 16.61 -0.48 -15.14
CA SER A 213 16.69 -1.66 -16.00
C SER A 213 16.03 -1.47 -17.37
N VAL A 214 14.95 -0.66 -17.44
CA VAL A 214 14.16 -0.45 -18.66
C VAL A 214 14.11 1.03 -18.99
N SER A 215 14.78 1.43 -20.06
CA SER A 215 14.85 2.83 -20.49
C SER A 215 13.46 3.42 -20.82
N ALA A 216 13.31 4.74 -20.74
CA ALA A 216 12.03 5.42 -21.01
C ALA A 216 11.46 5.09 -22.42
N GLY A 217 12.30 5.02 -23.45
CA GLY A 217 11.87 4.62 -24.78
C GLY A 217 11.39 3.17 -24.87
N ALA A 218 12.07 2.25 -24.15
CA ALA A 218 11.66 0.86 -24.05
C ALA A 218 10.33 0.72 -23.28
N GLN A 219 10.13 1.51 -22.22
CA GLN A 219 8.87 1.57 -21.48
C GLN A 219 7.70 2.01 -22.36
N GLN A 220 7.88 3.05 -23.17
CA GLN A 220 6.86 3.53 -24.11
C GLN A 220 6.50 2.47 -25.17
N LYS A 221 7.53 1.83 -25.75
CA LYS A 221 7.33 0.75 -26.74
C LYS A 221 6.61 -0.45 -26.11
N LEU A 222 7.00 -0.84 -24.89
CA LEU A 222 6.36 -1.91 -24.13
C LEU A 222 4.89 -1.60 -23.85
N ALA A 223 4.59 -0.41 -23.36
CA ALA A 223 3.23 0.04 -23.10
C ALA A 223 2.37 0.02 -24.37
N ALA A 224 2.86 0.60 -25.48
CA ALA A 224 2.14 0.63 -26.75
C ALA A 224 1.88 -0.77 -27.34
N THR A 225 2.79 -1.72 -27.12
CA THR A 225 2.63 -3.12 -27.55
C THR A 225 1.56 -3.82 -26.72
N LEU A 226 1.66 -3.72 -25.40
CA LEU A 226 0.77 -4.44 -24.49
C LEU A 226 -0.66 -3.88 -24.44
N GLN A 227 -0.87 -2.60 -24.74
CA GLN A 227 -2.21 -2.03 -24.90
C GLN A 227 -3.01 -2.67 -26.05
N LYS A 228 -2.34 -3.23 -27.04
CA LYS A 228 -2.95 -3.93 -28.18
C LYS A 228 -3.07 -5.44 -27.95
N SER A 229 -2.53 -5.91 -26.83
CA SER A 229 -2.49 -7.32 -26.47
C SER A 229 -3.83 -7.80 -25.88
N ASN A 230 -4.12 -9.06 -26.14
CA ASN A 230 -5.24 -9.78 -25.52
C ASN A 230 -4.77 -10.96 -24.65
N SER A 231 -3.46 -11.09 -24.46
CA SER A 231 -2.87 -12.25 -23.76
C SER A 231 -3.34 -12.40 -22.30
N LEU A 232 -3.66 -11.28 -21.64
CA LEU A 232 -4.14 -11.28 -20.26
C LEU A 232 -5.68 -11.31 -20.14
N ASN A 233 -6.43 -11.22 -21.24
CA ASN A 233 -7.87 -10.96 -21.24
C ASN A 233 -8.25 -9.71 -20.41
N LEU A 234 -7.36 -8.72 -20.42
CA LEU A 234 -7.52 -7.43 -19.75
C LEU A 234 -7.21 -6.31 -20.73
N ALA A 235 -8.13 -5.38 -20.88
CA ALA A 235 -7.84 -4.13 -21.56
C ALA A 235 -6.94 -3.27 -20.69
N LEU A 236 -5.83 -2.81 -21.25
CA LEU A 236 -4.81 -2.02 -20.56
C LEU A 236 -4.76 -0.59 -21.11
N SER A 237 -4.52 0.37 -20.25
CA SER A 237 -4.21 1.76 -20.60
C SER A 237 -2.92 2.22 -19.91
N THR A 238 -2.35 3.32 -20.42
CA THR A 238 -1.17 3.93 -19.78
C THR A 238 -1.46 4.30 -18.33
N ALA A 239 -0.43 4.18 -17.51
CA ALA A 239 -0.53 4.49 -16.08
C ALA A 239 0.60 5.42 -15.66
N THR A 240 0.36 6.16 -14.58
CA THR A 240 1.30 6.99 -13.87
C THR A 240 1.20 6.73 -12.37
N ARG A 241 2.12 7.24 -11.58
CA ARG A 241 2.04 7.17 -10.10
C ARG A 241 0.76 7.79 -9.55
N ALA A 242 0.22 8.81 -10.23
CA ALA A 242 -1.03 9.47 -9.80
C ALA A 242 -2.23 8.51 -9.78
N ASP A 243 -2.28 7.54 -10.69
CA ASP A 243 -3.35 6.54 -10.75
C ASP A 243 -3.39 5.61 -9.53
N PHE A 244 -2.28 5.50 -8.80
CA PHE A 244 -2.13 4.64 -7.62
C PHE A 244 -2.05 5.41 -6.31
N LYS A 245 -2.21 6.74 -6.33
CA LYS A 245 -2.13 7.57 -5.11
C LYS A 245 -3.15 7.14 -4.05
N SER A 246 -4.39 6.85 -4.45
CA SER A 246 -5.42 6.34 -3.54
C SER A 246 -5.06 4.97 -2.98
N VAL A 247 -4.55 4.06 -3.82
CA VAL A 247 -4.12 2.72 -3.38
C VAL A 247 -2.94 2.81 -2.43
N ALA A 248 -1.95 3.64 -2.74
CA ALA A 248 -0.79 3.86 -1.88
C ALA A 248 -1.19 4.44 -0.50
N SER A 249 -2.19 5.31 -0.46
CA SER A 249 -2.75 5.84 0.78
C SER A 249 -3.53 4.79 1.58
N MET A 250 -4.20 3.83 0.92
CA MET A 250 -4.94 2.76 1.59
C MET A 250 -4.04 1.80 2.37
N LEU A 251 -2.80 1.60 1.94
CA LEU A 251 -1.98 0.47 2.39
C LEU A 251 -1.50 0.56 3.83
N ASN A 252 -1.47 1.76 4.41
CA ASN A 252 -1.04 1.98 5.80
C ASN A 252 -1.65 3.26 6.39
N THR A 253 -2.79 3.74 5.87
CA THR A 253 -3.36 5.01 6.32
C THR A 253 -3.71 4.95 7.80
N THR A 254 -3.18 5.90 8.55
CA THR A 254 -3.58 6.14 9.95
C THR A 254 -5.03 6.63 10.00
N PRO A 255 -5.75 6.44 11.11
CA PRO A 255 -7.08 7.00 11.30
C PRO A 255 -7.16 8.49 11.01
N THR A 256 -8.34 8.98 10.64
CA THR A 256 -8.63 10.40 10.46
C THR A 256 -9.03 11.10 11.76
N SER A 257 -9.07 10.35 12.86
CA SER A 257 -9.28 10.87 14.22
C SER A 257 -8.47 10.06 15.22
N LEU A 258 -8.15 10.67 16.35
CA LEU A 258 -7.56 10.01 17.51
C LEU A 258 -8.22 10.62 18.74
N PRO A 259 -9.06 9.87 19.49
CA PRO A 259 -9.69 10.36 20.70
C PRO A 259 -8.66 10.90 21.70
N GLY A 260 -8.85 12.12 22.18
CA GLY A 260 -7.90 12.79 23.06
C GLY A 260 -6.79 13.59 22.37
N ALA A 261 -6.66 13.50 21.04
CA ALA A 261 -5.77 14.36 20.25
C ALA A 261 -6.57 15.33 19.38
N LYS A 262 -6.01 16.52 19.15
CA LYS A 262 -6.46 17.43 18.12
C LYS A 262 -5.61 17.25 16.88
N ILE A 263 -6.22 16.85 15.76
CA ILE A 263 -5.54 16.79 14.46
C ILE A 263 -5.43 18.21 13.92
N ILE A 264 -4.26 18.55 13.39
CA ILE A 264 -3.93 19.88 12.89
C ILE A 264 -3.30 19.82 11.51
N SER A 265 -3.51 20.88 10.73
CA SER A 265 -2.87 21.15 9.44
C SER A 265 -1.48 21.76 9.61
N ALA A 266 -0.72 21.87 8.49
CA ALA A 266 0.58 22.55 8.48
C ALA A 266 0.49 24.02 8.93
N ALA A 267 -0.55 24.75 8.53
CA ALA A 267 -0.76 26.13 8.94
C ALA A 267 -1.03 26.25 10.45
N GLU A 268 -1.86 25.37 11.02
CA GLU A 268 -2.11 25.32 12.46
C GLU A 268 -0.85 24.92 13.23
N ALA A 269 -0.07 23.97 12.69
CA ALA A 269 1.22 23.56 13.27
C ALA A 269 2.19 24.74 13.32
N GLN A 270 2.33 25.51 12.25
CA GLN A 270 3.16 26.72 12.21
C GLN A 270 2.71 27.76 13.26
N ALA A 271 1.39 27.97 13.37
CA ALA A 271 0.84 28.91 14.37
C ALA A 271 1.09 28.46 15.82
N LEU A 272 1.10 27.14 16.09
CA LEU A 272 1.43 26.60 17.42
C LEU A 272 2.93 26.76 17.73
N ILE A 273 3.81 26.52 16.76
CA ILE A 273 5.26 26.75 16.90
C ILE A 273 5.56 28.22 17.22
N ALA A 274 4.93 29.16 16.50
CA ALA A 274 5.08 30.58 16.75
C ALA A 274 4.65 31.01 18.18
N LYS A 275 3.78 30.23 18.82
CA LYS A 275 3.35 30.41 20.23
C LYS A 275 4.25 29.67 21.23
N GLY A 276 5.33 29.02 20.78
CA GLY A 276 6.26 28.28 21.63
C GLY A 276 5.78 26.87 22.02
N THR A 277 4.79 26.29 21.31
CA THR A 277 4.35 24.91 21.56
C THR A 277 5.45 23.93 21.18
N PRO A 278 5.92 23.05 22.08
CA PRO A 278 6.94 22.04 21.76
C PRO A 278 6.49 21.10 20.64
N VAL A 279 7.43 20.81 19.74
CA VAL A 279 7.23 19.94 18.56
C VAL A 279 8.13 18.73 18.68
N TYR A 280 7.58 17.54 18.52
CA TYR A 280 8.31 16.28 18.59
C TYR A 280 8.29 15.57 17.24
N ASP A 281 9.48 15.34 16.68
CA ASP A 281 9.71 14.51 15.50
C ASP A 281 9.92 13.06 15.95
N VAL A 282 9.01 12.17 15.58
CA VAL A 282 9.08 10.75 15.97
C VAL A 282 9.63 9.85 14.85
N ARG A 283 10.17 10.45 13.79
CA ARG A 283 10.87 9.73 12.71
C ARG A 283 12.20 9.16 13.22
N VAL A 284 12.88 8.39 12.37
CA VAL A 284 14.24 7.94 12.68
C VAL A 284 15.22 9.11 12.67
N LYS A 285 16.31 8.95 13.39
CA LYS A 285 17.30 10.02 13.62
C LYS A 285 17.85 10.58 12.32
N GLU A 286 18.14 9.74 11.35
CA GLU A 286 18.72 10.10 10.05
C GLU A 286 17.78 10.99 9.23
N GLU A 287 16.48 10.75 9.29
CA GLU A 287 15.46 11.59 8.63
C GLU A 287 15.37 12.97 9.29
N TYR A 288 15.38 13.00 10.63
CA TYR A 288 15.40 14.25 11.38
C TYR A 288 16.65 15.06 11.09
N GLU A 289 17.84 14.47 11.09
CA GLU A 289 19.11 15.15 10.83
C GLU A 289 19.19 15.68 9.39
N THR A 290 18.58 14.99 8.44
CA THR A 290 18.51 15.43 7.05
C THR A 290 17.65 16.68 6.89
N ALA A 291 16.45 16.69 7.43
CA ALA A 291 15.57 17.85 7.46
C ALA A 291 14.40 17.63 8.44
N HIS A 292 14.01 18.65 9.19
CA HIS A 292 12.92 18.61 10.16
C HIS A 292 12.19 19.96 10.24
N VAL A 293 11.04 19.95 10.92
CA VAL A 293 10.27 21.16 11.23
C VAL A 293 11.07 22.04 12.19
N PRO A 294 11.21 23.37 11.98
CA PRO A 294 12.00 24.25 12.81
C PRO A 294 11.69 24.13 14.30
N GLY A 295 12.75 24.01 15.11
CA GLY A 295 12.64 23.85 16.56
C GLY A 295 12.13 22.49 17.03
N ALA A 296 11.95 21.51 16.15
CA ALA A 296 11.50 20.18 16.54
C ALA A 296 12.53 19.43 17.38
N ILE A 297 12.05 18.68 18.35
CA ILE A 297 12.85 17.82 19.22
C ILE A 297 12.75 16.39 18.71
N SER A 298 13.88 15.76 18.36
CA SER A 298 13.91 14.36 17.93
C SER A 298 13.63 13.41 19.08
N VAL A 299 12.54 12.63 18.99
CA VAL A 299 12.20 11.56 19.91
C VAL A 299 11.72 10.35 19.09
N PRO A 300 12.67 9.59 18.50
CA PRO A 300 12.34 8.47 17.63
C PRO A 300 11.41 7.44 18.27
N TYR A 301 10.44 6.98 17.48
CA TYR A 301 9.56 5.88 17.84
C TYR A 301 10.01 4.60 17.13
N ASN A 302 10.36 3.56 17.90
CA ASN A 302 10.72 2.25 17.37
C ASN A 302 9.47 1.35 17.39
N GLU A 303 8.96 1.08 16.18
CA GLU A 303 7.71 0.37 15.94
C GLU A 303 7.95 -1.13 15.80
N GLY A 304 7.47 -1.94 16.74
CA GLY A 304 7.43 -3.41 16.68
C GLY A 304 6.01 -3.95 16.51
N SER A 305 5.02 -3.23 17.06
CA SER A 305 3.61 -3.62 17.01
C SER A 305 2.97 -3.45 15.61
N ALA A 306 1.80 -4.06 15.40
CA ALA A 306 1.03 -3.95 14.15
C ALA A 306 0.60 -2.50 13.86
N LYS A 307 0.47 -2.16 12.57
CA LYS A 307 -0.04 -0.86 12.11
C LYS A 307 -1.56 -0.84 12.08
N GLU A 308 -2.16 -0.79 13.26
CA GLU A 308 -3.61 -0.84 13.46
C GLU A 308 -4.05 -0.03 14.68
N VAL A 309 -5.33 0.31 14.71
CA VAL A 309 -5.96 0.87 15.91
C VAL A 309 -6.03 -0.24 16.97
N GLY A 310 -5.64 0.07 18.20
CA GLY A 310 -5.57 -0.95 19.26
C GLY A 310 -4.30 -1.82 19.20
N PHE A 311 -3.21 -1.28 18.66
CA PHE A 311 -1.87 -1.88 18.71
C PHE A 311 -1.45 -2.16 20.17
N ASP A 312 -0.61 -3.17 20.38
CA ASP A 312 -0.02 -3.43 21.69
C ASP A 312 1.25 -2.57 21.88
N PRO A 313 1.24 -1.59 22.79
CA PRO A 313 2.38 -0.72 23.01
C PRO A 313 3.58 -1.43 23.66
N ALA A 314 3.39 -2.65 24.19
CA ALA A 314 4.48 -3.42 24.79
C ALA A 314 5.54 -3.86 23.76
N ASP A 315 5.14 -4.00 22.49
CA ASP A 315 6.04 -4.33 21.39
C ASP A 315 6.79 -3.11 20.85
N ASP A 316 6.47 -1.90 21.30
CA ASP A 316 7.02 -0.64 20.82
C ASP A 316 7.95 0.02 21.84
N GLN A 317 8.87 0.87 21.36
CA GLN A 317 9.74 1.65 22.22
C GLN A 317 9.55 3.15 21.94
N PHE A 318 9.09 3.88 22.95
CA PHE A 318 8.92 5.31 22.89
C PHE A 318 9.26 5.99 24.23
N ALA A 319 10.08 7.03 24.18
CA ALA A 319 10.59 7.71 25.36
C ALA A 319 9.58 8.76 25.89
N LEU A 320 8.48 8.30 26.52
CA LEU A 320 7.46 9.16 27.12
C LEU A 320 8.04 10.16 28.14
N ASN A 321 9.13 9.84 28.80
CA ASN A 321 9.82 10.72 29.76
C ASN A 321 10.47 11.96 29.12
N ARG A 322 10.58 12.02 27.81
CA ARG A 322 11.06 13.18 27.05
C ARG A 322 9.95 14.17 26.70
N LEU A 323 8.70 13.82 26.90
CA LEU A 323 7.55 14.70 26.72
C LEU A 323 7.45 15.71 27.88
N PRO A 324 6.62 16.78 27.78
CA PRO A 324 6.46 17.75 28.85
C PRO A 324 6.11 17.10 30.18
N LYS A 325 6.76 17.54 31.27
CA LYS A 325 6.48 17.03 32.62
C LYS A 325 5.05 17.32 33.07
N ASP A 326 4.57 18.53 32.77
CA ASP A 326 3.18 18.90 32.98
C ASP A 326 2.28 18.24 31.93
N LYS A 327 1.42 17.35 32.36
CA LYS A 327 0.50 16.63 31.46
C LYS A 327 -0.63 17.48 30.91
N ASN A 328 -0.77 18.71 31.40
CA ASN A 328 -1.69 19.71 30.83
C ASN A 328 -1.00 20.64 29.81
N ALA A 329 0.34 20.63 29.75
CA ALA A 329 1.05 21.43 28.75
C ALA A 329 0.75 20.95 27.33
N PRO A 330 0.47 21.87 26.39
CA PRO A 330 0.27 21.52 24.98
C PRO A 330 1.59 21.12 24.31
N PHE A 331 1.54 20.14 23.43
CA PHE A 331 2.65 19.77 22.55
C PHE A 331 2.14 19.09 21.29
N MET A 332 2.98 19.06 20.27
CA MET A 332 2.68 18.51 18.97
C MET A 332 3.63 17.37 18.61
N MET A 333 3.09 16.33 17.95
CA MET A 333 3.85 15.21 17.38
C MET A 333 3.60 15.09 15.88
N TYR A 334 4.66 14.77 15.13
CA TYR A 334 4.56 14.47 13.71
C TYR A 334 5.52 13.38 13.27
N CYS A 335 5.25 12.83 12.08
CA CYS A 335 6.06 11.82 11.41
C CYS A 335 6.10 12.10 9.89
N ASP A 336 6.26 11.04 9.10
CA ASP A 336 6.35 11.08 7.64
C ASP A 336 4.99 10.91 6.95
N GLY A 337 4.00 11.68 7.39
CA GLY A 337 2.70 11.79 6.76
C GLY A 337 1.64 10.77 7.20
N THR A 338 0.55 10.74 6.45
CA THR A 338 -0.69 10.03 6.80
C THR A 338 -0.56 8.51 6.85
N ILE A 339 0.52 7.95 6.33
CA ILE A 339 0.81 6.51 6.33
C ILE A 339 1.82 6.10 7.41
N CYS A 340 2.33 7.06 8.17
CA CYS A 340 3.29 6.81 9.24
C CYS A 340 2.56 6.59 10.58
N TRP A 341 2.53 5.35 11.04
CA TRP A 341 1.86 4.99 12.28
C TRP A 341 2.60 5.43 13.54
N LYS A 342 3.88 5.75 13.46
CA LYS A 342 4.69 6.17 14.61
C LYS A 342 4.10 7.39 15.32
N SER A 343 3.64 8.42 14.58
CA SER A 343 3.03 9.61 15.19
C SER A 343 1.63 9.34 15.76
N TYR A 344 0.85 8.45 15.15
CA TYR A 344 -0.41 7.98 15.71
C TYR A 344 -0.19 7.25 17.03
N LYS A 345 0.72 6.27 17.05
CA LYS A 345 1.01 5.44 18.20
C LYS A 345 1.63 6.25 19.34
N SER A 346 2.59 7.14 19.04
CA SER A 346 3.21 7.99 20.06
C SER A 346 2.19 8.94 20.70
N ALA A 347 1.28 9.53 19.91
CA ALA A 347 0.21 10.37 20.43
C ALA A 347 -0.80 9.55 21.26
N ALA A 348 -1.18 8.35 20.82
CA ALA A 348 -2.06 7.45 21.57
C ALA A 348 -1.45 7.04 22.92
N MET A 349 -0.15 6.66 22.94
CA MET A 349 0.57 6.34 24.18
C MET A 349 0.64 7.53 25.14
N ALA A 350 0.88 8.74 24.62
CA ALA A 350 0.90 9.95 25.43
C ALA A 350 -0.48 10.20 26.07
N ILE A 351 -1.57 10.10 25.29
CA ILE A 351 -2.94 10.24 25.80
C ILE A 351 -3.23 9.19 26.87
N GLN A 352 -2.89 7.94 26.62
CA GLN A 352 -3.05 6.82 27.56
C GLN A 352 -2.28 7.04 28.87
N ALA A 353 -1.11 7.65 28.79
CA ALA A 353 -0.29 8.01 29.94
C ALA A 353 -0.75 9.32 30.62
N GLY A 354 -1.85 9.95 30.15
CA GLY A 354 -2.54 11.04 30.82
C GLY A 354 -2.25 12.45 30.34
N TRP A 355 -1.57 12.64 29.21
CA TRP A 355 -1.44 13.97 28.59
C TRP A 355 -2.77 14.39 27.96
N LYS A 356 -3.19 15.65 28.19
CA LYS A 356 -4.53 16.13 27.84
C LYS A 356 -4.56 17.04 26.60
N ASN A 357 -3.47 17.68 26.26
CA ASN A 357 -3.40 18.67 25.17
C ASN A 357 -2.43 18.21 24.08
N VAL A 358 -2.73 17.06 23.46
CA VAL A 358 -1.93 16.45 22.42
C VAL A 358 -2.41 16.93 21.05
N TYR A 359 -1.53 17.57 20.30
CA TYR A 359 -1.74 17.90 18.88
C TYR A 359 -1.06 16.85 18.01
N TRP A 360 -1.82 16.27 17.12
CA TRP A 360 -1.29 15.30 16.15
C TRP A 360 -1.25 15.93 14.75
N PHE A 361 -0.05 16.32 14.31
CA PHE A 361 0.17 16.79 12.96
C PHE A 361 0.27 15.57 12.02
N ARG A 362 -0.92 15.07 11.63
CA ARG A 362 -1.09 13.82 10.89
C ARG A 362 -0.46 13.87 9.49
N GLY A 363 -0.57 14.99 8.77
CA GLY A 363 0.07 15.19 7.47
C GLY A 363 1.59 15.25 7.54
N GLY A 364 2.14 15.59 8.70
CA GLY A 364 3.54 15.49 9.04
C GLY A 364 4.48 16.27 8.15
N PHE A 365 5.72 15.83 8.09
CA PHE A 365 6.78 16.50 7.35
C PHE A 365 6.50 16.67 5.84
N PRO A 366 5.86 15.71 5.12
CA PRO A 366 5.46 15.93 3.73
C PRO A 366 4.51 17.12 3.55
N GLU A 367 3.44 17.21 4.37
CA GLU A 367 2.48 18.32 4.30
C GLU A 367 3.14 19.66 4.64
N TRP A 368 4.08 19.68 5.61
CA TRP A 368 4.89 20.85 5.94
C TRP A 368 5.66 21.37 4.72
N LYS A 369 6.32 20.48 3.99
CA LYS A 369 7.07 20.82 2.77
C LYS A 369 6.15 21.23 1.61
N GLU A 370 5.03 20.55 1.42
CA GLU A 370 4.04 20.89 0.38
C GLU A 370 3.44 22.28 0.61
N ALA A 371 3.32 22.71 1.86
CA ALA A 371 2.92 24.07 2.23
C ALA A 371 4.02 25.14 2.00
N GLY A 372 5.20 24.77 1.51
CA GLY A 372 6.31 25.67 1.24
C GLY A 372 6.97 26.26 2.50
N LEU A 373 6.79 25.62 3.66
CA LEU A 373 7.31 26.10 4.93
C LEU A 373 8.80 25.77 5.09
N THR A 374 9.52 26.64 5.82
CA THR A 374 10.95 26.46 6.08
C THR A 374 11.25 25.18 6.84
N VAL A 375 12.41 24.61 6.59
CA VAL A 375 12.91 23.41 7.28
C VAL A 375 14.29 23.71 7.89
N GLU A 376 14.63 23.00 8.96
CA GLU A 376 15.95 22.96 9.55
C GLU A 376 16.62 21.63 9.27
N SER A 377 17.95 21.61 9.26
CA SER A 377 18.78 20.40 9.18
C SER A 377 19.89 20.45 10.22
N LYS A 378 20.33 19.29 10.69
CA LYS A 378 21.54 19.18 11.52
C LYS A 378 22.79 18.95 10.66
N LYS A 379 22.82 19.43 9.44
CA LYS A 379 24.09 19.58 8.74
C LYS A 379 24.71 20.84 9.27
N ASP A 380 25.82 20.63 9.94
CA ASP A 380 26.76 21.55 10.58
C ASP A 380 26.95 22.91 9.92
#